data_3dcf0bff6d867267a041041cff912be7
#
_entry.id   3dcf0bff6d867267a041041cff912be7
#
_cell.length_a   1.000
_cell.length_b   1.000
_cell.length_c   1.000
_cell.angle_alpha   90.00
_cell.angle_beta   90.00
_cell.angle_gamma   90.00
#
_symmetry.space_group_name_H-M   'P 1'
#
loop_
_entity.id
_entity.type
_entity.pdbx_description
1 polymer ?
#
loop_
_entity_poly.entity_id
_entity_poly.type
_entity_poly.pdbx_seq_one_letter_code
_entity_poly.pdbx_strand_id
1 'polypeptide(L)'
;MIDINTETLFLSDDKVFYTIEGEGEFIGQPSVFMRMSMCNLTCIGFASEDSPNGCDSFISWSVKNKMTFAEIFQMMEENEYIKHLTAGAILKLTGGEPLIQQKQLIKFIRAFIERYNIVPRIDFETNATLMPDPTWKDEFKATFTTSPKLRSNGDPEDKTYKPEVLKWHSENGSGFKFVINSDKDLEEIWHKYIQDPNFINIKRDRIWFMPCCGSREEHIEKAPAVAEYAKALCVNFSPRLQLLIWNRALRV
;
A
#
# COMPACT_ATOMS: atom_id res chain seq x y z
N MET A 1 -10.86 13.51 -24.83
CA MET A 1 -10.52 12.08 -24.94
C MET A 1 -9.04 11.91 -24.59
N ILE A 2 -8.70 10.98 -23.70
CA ILE A 2 -7.32 10.70 -23.30
C ILE A 2 -6.69 9.81 -24.36
N ASP A 3 -5.53 10.20 -24.90
CA ASP A 3 -4.82 9.38 -25.89
C ASP A 3 -4.04 8.26 -25.18
N ILE A 4 -4.63 7.07 -25.14
CA ILE A 4 -4.07 5.89 -24.46
C ILE A 4 -2.77 5.35 -25.08
N ASN A 5 -2.44 5.76 -26.32
CA ASN A 5 -1.22 5.32 -27.01
C ASN A 5 0.00 6.19 -26.65
N THR A 6 -0.22 7.38 -26.10
CA THR A 6 0.87 8.32 -25.77
C THR A 6 1.01 8.57 -24.26
N GLU A 7 -0.08 8.49 -23.48
CA GLU A 7 -0.03 8.61 -22.03
C GLU A 7 0.60 7.35 -21.42
N THR A 8 1.46 7.54 -20.42
CA THR A 8 2.27 6.43 -19.87
C THR A 8 2.29 6.44 -18.35
N LEU A 9 2.51 5.25 -17.79
CA LEU A 9 2.87 5.01 -16.39
C LEU A 9 4.20 4.27 -16.31
N PHE A 10 4.87 4.40 -15.17
CA PHE A 10 6.06 3.60 -14.85
C PHE A 10 5.64 2.50 -13.87
N LEU A 11 5.61 1.27 -14.36
CA LEU A 11 5.31 0.09 -13.55
C LEU A 11 6.59 -0.60 -13.07
N SER A 12 6.49 -1.30 -11.95
CA SER A 12 7.56 -2.14 -11.39
C SER A 12 7.81 -3.39 -12.25
N ASP A 13 8.69 -4.25 -11.79
CA ASP A 13 8.93 -5.54 -12.45
C ASP A 13 7.68 -6.44 -12.48
N ASP A 14 6.92 -6.47 -11.38
CA ASP A 14 5.68 -7.26 -11.26
C ASP A 14 4.53 -6.71 -12.11
N LYS A 15 4.57 -5.42 -12.45
CA LYS A 15 3.57 -4.70 -13.27
C LYS A 15 2.14 -4.79 -12.69
N VAL A 16 1.33 -5.71 -13.26
CA VAL A 16 -0.06 -6.00 -12.85
C VAL A 16 -0.20 -7.49 -12.60
N PHE A 17 -0.82 -7.88 -11.48
CA PHE A 17 -1.08 -9.28 -11.14
C PHE A 17 -2.34 -9.42 -10.30
N TYR A 18 -2.94 -10.61 -10.30
CA TYR A 18 -4.15 -10.91 -9.53
C TYR A 18 -3.84 -11.90 -8.42
N THR A 19 -4.25 -11.56 -7.21
CA THR A 19 -4.12 -12.42 -6.02
C THR A 19 -5.11 -11.98 -4.95
N ILE A 20 -4.97 -12.47 -3.73
CA ILE A 20 -5.71 -11.98 -2.56
C ILE A 20 -4.88 -10.93 -1.81
N GLU A 21 -5.55 -9.92 -1.25
CA GLU A 21 -4.92 -8.96 -0.34
C GLU A 21 -4.40 -9.69 0.91
N GLY A 22 -3.15 -9.51 1.22
CA GLY A 22 -2.47 -10.20 2.32
C GLY A 22 -2.40 -9.42 3.62
N GLU A 23 -2.75 -8.13 3.63
CA GLU A 23 -2.45 -7.22 4.74
C GLU A 23 -3.57 -6.19 4.97
N GLY A 24 -3.68 -5.69 6.21
CA GLY A 24 -4.53 -4.55 6.55
C GLY A 24 -6.03 -4.82 6.46
N GLU A 25 -6.78 -3.77 6.12
CA GLU A 25 -8.26 -3.77 6.15
C GLU A 25 -8.90 -4.77 5.19
N PHE A 26 -8.30 -4.97 4.03
CA PHE A 26 -8.88 -5.78 2.94
C PHE A 26 -8.32 -7.19 2.86
N ILE A 27 -7.65 -7.65 3.92
CA ILE A 27 -7.05 -8.99 3.97
C ILE A 27 -8.03 -10.09 3.52
N GLY A 28 -7.56 -10.98 2.66
CA GLY A 28 -8.34 -12.09 2.10
C GLY A 28 -9.21 -11.70 0.89
N GLN A 29 -9.31 -10.43 0.54
CA GLN A 29 -10.13 -10.01 -0.60
C GLN A 29 -9.38 -10.15 -1.94
N PRO A 30 -10.04 -10.68 -2.99
CA PRO A 30 -9.47 -10.73 -4.33
C PRO A 30 -9.09 -9.32 -4.82
N SER A 31 -7.88 -9.17 -5.35
CA SER A 31 -7.35 -7.88 -5.75
C SER A 31 -6.49 -7.97 -7.00
N VAL A 32 -6.67 -7.05 -7.92
CA VAL A 32 -5.78 -6.80 -9.05
C VAL A 32 -4.78 -5.74 -8.60
N PHE A 33 -3.56 -6.13 -8.37
CA PHE A 33 -2.47 -5.24 -7.96
C PHE A 33 -1.86 -4.58 -9.19
N MET A 34 -1.81 -3.25 -9.18
CA MET A 34 -1.01 -2.47 -10.13
C MET A 34 0.14 -1.83 -9.36
N ARG A 35 1.35 -2.33 -9.59
CA ARG A 35 2.53 -1.95 -8.83
C ARG A 35 3.34 -0.90 -9.57
N MET A 36 3.38 0.32 -8.99
CA MET A 36 4.16 1.45 -9.54
C MET A 36 5.65 1.29 -9.26
N SER A 37 6.49 1.78 -10.18
CA SER A 37 7.90 2.02 -9.91
C SER A 37 8.09 3.28 -9.07
N MET A 38 9.29 3.42 -8.53
CA MET A 38 9.79 4.57 -7.77
C MET A 38 9.17 4.69 -6.38
N CYS A 39 10.00 5.11 -5.44
CA CYS A 39 9.62 5.49 -4.09
C CYS A 39 10.41 6.73 -3.68
N ASN A 40 9.84 7.54 -2.81
CA ASN A 40 10.48 8.70 -2.21
C ASN A 40 11.18 8.38 -0.87
N LEU A 41 11.08 7.13 -0.40
CA LEU A 41 11.74 6.59 0.79
C LEU A 41 12.66 5.42 0.42
N THR A 42 13.60 5.08 1.33
CA THR A 42 14.53 3.96 1.14
C THR A 42 14.24 2.77 2.03
N CYS A 43 13.73 3.03 3.24
CA CYS A 43 13.43 2.03 4.28
C CYS A 43 14.64 1.14 4.62
N ILE A 44 15.84 1.69 4.59
CA ILE A 44 17.11 0.95 4.80
C ILE A 44 17.18 0.29 6.19
N GLY A 45 16.45 0.80 7.17
CA GLY A 45 16.38 0.24 8.52
C GLY A 45 15.76 -1.17 8.59
N PHE A 46 15.10 -1.63 7.53
CA PHE A 46 14.59 -3.00 7.41
C PHE A 46 15.57 -3.93 6.67
N ALA A 47 16.83 -3.52 6.48
CA ALA A 47 17.82 -4.35 5.83
C ALA A 47 18.06 -5.66 6.60
N SER A 48 18.14 -6.75 5.85
CA SER A 48 18.41 -8.11 6.33
C SER A 48 19.23 -8.88 5.29
N GLU A 49 19.64 -10.09 5.59
CA GLU A 49 20.33 -10.95 4.60
C GLU A 49 19.46 -11.19 3.36
N ASP A 50 18.16 -11.36 3.55
CA ASP A 50 17.19 -11.59 2.46
C ASP A 50 16.76 -10.30 1.74
N SER A 51 16.92 -9.14 2.38
CA SER A 51 16.55 -7.83 1.86
C SER A 51 17.64 -6.79 2.14
N PRO A 52 18.82 -6.91 1.52
CA PRO A 52 19.98 -6.07 1.83
C PRO A 52 19.75 -4.57 1.53
N ASN A 53 18.77 -4.26 0.70
CA ASN A 53 18.39 -2.89 0.37
C ASN A 53 17.32 -2.30 1.33
N GLY A 54 16.93 -3.04 2.36
CA GLY A 54 15.99 -2.63 3.39
C GLY A 54 14.54 -2.92 3.04
N CYS A 55 13.98 -2.22 2.06
CA CYS A 55 12.60 -2.43 1.62
C CYS A 55 12.42 -3.81 0.97
N ASP A 56 11.45 -4.60 1.43
CA ASP A 56 11.12 -5.91 0.86
C ASP A 56 10.65 -5.86 -0.61
N SER A 57 10.12 -4.72 -1.02
CA SER A 57 9.66 -4.48 -2.39
C SER A 57 10.71 -3.75 -3.27
N PHE A 58 11.93 -3.50 -2.75
CA PHE A 58 12.95 -2.71 -3.46
C PHE A 58 13.27 -3.29 -4.84
N ILE A 59 13.50 -4.59 -4.93
CA ILE A 59 13.85 -5.26 -6.19
C ILE A 59 12.76 -5.03 -7.24
N SER A 60 11.50 -5.05 -6.83
CA SER A 60 10.38 -4.84 -7.73
C SER A 60 10.26 -3.38 -8.18
N TRP A 61 10.12 -2.41 -7.25
CA TRP A 61 9.84 -1.02 -7.61
C TRP A 61 11.05 -0.23 -8.14
N SER A 62 12.27 -0.73 -7.94
CA SER A 62 13.47 -0.14 -8.53
C SER A 62 13.56 -0.31 -10.06
N VAL A 63 12.89 -1.33 -10.60
CA VAL A 63 12.72 -1.51 -12.05
C VAL A 63 11.70 -0.51 -12.58
N LYS A 64 12.00 0.12 -13.72
CA LYS A 64 11.16 1.14 -14.35
C LYS A 64 10.70 0.70 -15.73
N ASN A 65 9.56 0.05 -15.80
CA ASN A 65 8.92 -0.29 -17.05
C ASN A 65 7.99 0.84 -17.48
N LYS A 66 8.43 1.67 -18.43
CA LYS A 66 7.55 2.69 -19.02
C LYS A 66 6.58 2.01 -19.96
N MET A 67 5.28 2.12 -19.67
CA MET A 67 4.22 1.49 -20.45
C MET A 67 3.14 2.52 -20.80
N THR A 68 2.64 2.47 -22.02
CA THR A 68 1.47 3.22 -22.44
C THR A 68 0.21 2.66 -21.77
N PHE A 69 -0.84 3.48 -21.68
CA PHE A 69 -2.12 2.98 -21.16
C PHE A 69 -2.68 1.86 -22.04
N ALA A 70 -2.46 1.92 -23.34
CA ALA A 70 -2.88 0.87 -24.27
C ALA A 70 -2.20 -0.47 -23.96
N GLU A 71 -0.88 -0.47 -23.73
CA GLU A 71 -0.15 -1.69 -23.35
C GLU A 71 -0.61 -2.26 -22.01
N ILE A 72 -0.92 -1.39 -21.03
CA ILE A 72 -1.43 -1.84 -19.73
C ILE A 72 -2.83 -2.43 -19.89
N PHE A 73 -3.72 -1.81 -20.66
CA PHE A 73 -5.06 -2.34 -20.93
C PHE A 73 -5.01 -3.68 -21.65
N GLN A 74 -4.15 -3.80 -22.67
CA GLN A 74 -3.95 -5.07 -23.37
C GLN A 74 -3.52 -6.19 -22.40
N MET A 75 -2.53 -5.91 -21.52
CA MET A 75 -2.10 -6.86 -20.49
C MET A 75 -3.25 -7.25 -19.54
N MET A 76 -4.08 -6.29 -19.14
CA MET A 76 -5.22 -6.55 -18.26
C MET A 76 -6.31 -7.39 -18.95
N GLU A 77 -6.52 -7.20 -20.24
CA GLU A 77 -7.46 -7.98 -21.05
C GLU A 77 -6.96 -9.42 -21.25
N GLU A 78 -5.70 -9.59 -21.67
CA GLU A 78 -5.07 -10.90 -21.90
C GLU A 78 -5.05 -11.80 -20.66
N ASN A 79 -4.96 -11.20 -19.46
CA ASN A 79 -4.96 -11.89 -18.18
C ASN A 79 -6.35 -11.91 -17.46
N GLU A 80 -7.42 -11.56 -18.17
CA GLU A 80 -8.79 -11.51 -17.64
C GLU A 80 -8.99 -10.59 -16.41
N TYR A 81 -8.07 -9.64 -16.13
CA TYR A 81 -8.18 -8.78 -14.93
C TYR A 81 -9.40 -7.85 -14.97
N ILE A 82 -9.85 -7.47 -16.17
CA ILE A 82 -11.09 -6.68 -16.34
C ILE A 82 -12.29 -7.45 -15.81
N LYS A 83 -12.38 -8.76 -16.07
CA LYS A 83 -13.42 -9.64 -15.57
C LYS A 83 -13.42 -9.72 -14.05
N HIS A 84 -12.24 -9.81 -13.42
CA HIS A 84 -12.12 -9.83 -11.97
C HIS A 84 -12.55 -8.50 -11.34
N LEU A 85 -12.17 -7.37 -11.93
CA LEU A 85 -12.60 -6.04 -11.47
C LEU A 85 -14.11 -5.86 -11.62
N THR A 86 -14.71 -6.36 -12.71
CA THR A 86 -16.16 -6.36 -12.92
C THR A 86 -16.88 -7.21 -11.88
N ALA A 87 -16.27 -8.31 -11.43
CA ALA A 87 -16.78 -9.18 -10.38
C ALA A 87 -16.60 -8.61 -8.96
N GLY A 88 -15.98 -7.44 -8.81
CA GLY A 88 -15.83 -6.75 -7.52
C GLY A 88 -14.45 -6.89 -6.86
N ALA A 89 -13.46 -7.45 -7.54
CA ALA A 89 -12.08 -7.41 -7.06
C ALA A 89 -11.61 -5.96 -6.92
N ILE A 90 -10.73 -5.72 -5.94
CA ILE A 90 -10.16 -4.39 -5.70
C ILE A 90 -9.06 -4.11 -6.74
N LEU A 91 -9.05 -2.92 -7.33
CA LEU A 91 -7.88 -2.40 -8.01
C LEU A 91 -6.95 -1.78 -6.96
N LYS A 92 -5.91 -2.53 -6.58
CA LYS A 92 -4.94 -2.12 -5.58
C LYS A 92 -3.80 -1.35 -6.25
N LEU A 93 -3.73 -0.05 -6.00
CA LEU A 93 -2.65 0.81 -6.49
C LEU A 93 -1.55 0.86 -5.43
N THR A 94 -0.42 0.24 -5.72
CA THR A 94 0.70 0.01 -4.80
C THR A 94 2.05 0.21 -5.51
N GLY A 95 3.13 -0.28 -4.96
CA GLY A 95 4.46 -0.28 -5.59
C GLY A 95 5.53 0.24 -4.66
N GLY A 96 6.33 1.19 -5.11
CA GLY A 96 7.13 2.04 -4.23
C GLY A 96 6.19 3.02 -3.52
N GLU A 97 5.97 4.18 -4.14
CA GLU A 97 4.93 5.11 -3.68
C GLU A 97 4.04 5.52 -4.87
N PRO A 98 2.80 5.01 -4.94
CA PRO A 98 1.94 5.23 -6.11
C PRO A 98 1.54 6.70 -6.28
N LEU A 99 1.46 7.49 -5.21
CA LEU A 99 1.09 8.90 -5.30
C LEU A 99 2.13 9.79 -5.98
N ILE A 100 3.36 9.30 -6.23
CA ILE A 100 4.33 9.98 -7.11
C ILE A 100 3.75 10.16 -8.51
N GLN A 101 2.98 9.19 -8.98
CA GLN A 101 2.38 9.18 -10.31
C GLN A 101 0.89 9.51 -10.31
N GLN A 102 0.34 10.08 -9.23
CA GLN A 102 -1.11 10.24 -9.07
C GLN A 102 -1.79 11.01 -10.21
N LYS A 103 -1.14 12.01 -10.80
CA LYS A 103 -1.71 12.75 -11.94
C LYS A 103 -1.95 11.87 -13.17
N GLN A 104 -1.01 10.97 -13.43
CA GLN A 104 -1.12 10.02 -14.53
C GLN A 104 -2.09 8.88 -14.19
N LEU A 105 -2.11 8.44 -12.95
CA LEU A 105 -3.07 7.45 -12.47
C LEU A 105 -4.52 7.96 -12.59
N ILE A 106 -4.79 9.23 -12.28
CA ILE A 106 -6.11 9.84 -12.49
C ILE A 106 -6.53 9.77 -13.96
N LYS A 107 -5.63 10.10 -14.88
CA LYS A 107 -5.91 9.96 -16.33
C LYS A 107 -6.15 8.50 -16.70
N PHE A 108 -5.34 7.59 -16.18
CA PHE A 108 -5.47 6.16 -16.43
C PHE A 108 -6.83 5.61 -15.98
N ILE A 109 -7.29 5.96 -14.79
CA ILE A 109 -8.60 5.52 -14.27
C ILE A 109 -9.74 6.11 -15.12
N ARG A 110 -9.66 7.39 -15.52
CA ARG A 110 -10.66 7.98 -16.43
C ARG A 110 -10.72 7.25 -17.77
N ALA A 111 -9.56 6.96 -18.38
CA ALA A 111 -9.49 6.18 -19.62
C ALA A 111 -10.01 4.74 -19.45
N PHE A 112 -9.74 4.13 -18.29
CA PHE A 112 -10.27 2.81 -17.92
C PHE A 112 -11.81 2.83 -17.88
N ILE A 113 -12.40 3.81 -17.18
CA ILE A 113 -13.85 3.96 -17.06
C ILE A 113 -14.48 4.24 -18.44
N GLU A 114 -13.87 5.11 -19.24
CA GLU A 114 -14.35 5.41 -20.60
C GLU A 114 -14.34 4.15 -21.50
N ARG A 115 -13.29 3.31 -21.40
CA ARG A 115 -13.12 2.11 -22.24
C ARG A 115 -14.04 0.97 -21.85
N TYR A 116 -14.18 0.71 -20.55
CA TYR A 116 -14.86 -0.51 -20.07
C TYR A 116 -16.25 -0.25 -19.46
N ASN A 117 -16.61 1.02 -19.27
CA ASN A 117 -17.84 1.42 -18.58
C ASN A 117 -17.97 0.80 -17.17
N ILE A 118 -16.86 0.70 -16.45
CA ILE A 118 -16.74 0.14 -15.11
C ILE A 118 -16.03 1.15 -14.23
N VAL A 119 -16.58 1.46 -13.05
CA VAL A 119 -15.87 2.18 -12.00
C VAL A 119 -15.26 1.14 -11.07
N PRO A 120 -13.94 0.90 -11.11
CA PRO A 120 -13.32 -0.11 -10.26
C PRO A 120 -13.34 0.34 -8.80
N ARG A 121 -13.44 -0.62 -7.87
CA ARG A 121 -13.21 -0.36 -6.45
C ARG A 121 -11.70 -0.16 -6.25
N ILE A 122 -11.27 1.06 -5.93
CA ILE A 122 -9.85 1.43 -5.83
C ILE A 122 -9.42 1.48 -4.37
N ASP A 123 -8.28 0.88 -4.05
CA ASP A 123 -7.56 1.09 -2.81
C ASP A 123 -6.08 1.37 -3.05
N PHE A 124 -5.54 2.35 -2.32
CA PHE A 124 -4.13 2.70 -2.35
C PHE A 124 -3.38 2.07 -1.18
N GLU A 125 -2.19 1.52 -1.46
CA GLU A 125 -1.16 1.36 -0.44
C GLU A 125 -0.15 2.49 -0.57
N THR A 126 -0.08 3.37 0.43
CA THR A 126 0.80 4.54 0.44
C THR A 126 1.58 4.68 1.74
N ASN A 127 2.77 5.25 1.67
CA ASN A 127 3.57 5.58 2.85
C ASN A 127 3.08 6.85 3.59
N ALA A 128 2.02 7.48 3.11
CA ALA A 128 1.38 8.67 3.68
C ALA A 128 2.31 9.90 3.78
N THR A 129 3.24 10.06 2.84
CA THR A 129 4.12 11.25 2.78
C THR A 129 3.75 12.25 1.70
N LEU A 130 2.88 11.87 0.78
CA LEU A 130 2.38 12.73 -0.31
C LEU A 130 0.88 12.96 -0.14
N MET A 131 0.47 14.23 -0.33
CA MET A 131 -0.94 14.59 -0.25
C MET A 131 -1.71 14.00 -1.44
N PRO A 132 -2.76 13.21 -1.19
CA PRO A 132 -3.62 12.73 -2.25
C PRO A 132 -4.37 13.86 -2.95
N ASP A 133 -4.51 13.78 -4.27
CA ASP A 133 -5.39 14.68 -5.03
C ASP A 133 -6.85 14.44 -4.62
N PRO A 134 -7.64 15.49 -4.37
CA PRO A 134 -9.05 15.36 -3.98
C PRO A 134 -9.90 14.50 -4.93
N THR A 135 -9.55 14.46 -6.20
CA THR A 135 -10.20 13.62 -7.22
C THR A 135 -10.36 12.17 -6.78
N TRP A 136 -9.39 11.63 -6.03
CA TRP A 136 -9.45 10.26 -5.55
C TRP A 136 -10.67 9.99 -4.66
N LYS A 137 -11.01 10.94 -3.79
CA LYS A 137 -12.19 10.82 -2.90
C LYS A 137 -13.46 11.30 -3.60
N ASP A 138 -13.38 12.41 -4.29
CA ASP A 138 -14.56 13.10 -4.81
C ASP A 138 -15.15 12.39 -6.04
N GLU A 139 -14.29 11.96 -6.98
CA GLU A 139 -14.70 11.33 -8.23
C GLU A 139 -14.73 9.79 -8.11
N PHE A 140 -13.63 9.18 -7.63
CA PHE A 140 -13.45 7.73 -7.69
C PHE A 140 -13.86 6.99 -6.41
N LYS A 141 -14.12 7.70 -5.30
CA LYS A 141 -14.42 7.10 -3.99
C LYS A 141 -13.34 6.12 -3.51
N ALA A 142 -12.09 6.38 -3.88
CA ALA A 142 -10.96 5.53 -3.51
C ALA A 142 -10.77 5.44 -1.99
N THR A 143 -10.32 4.28 -1.54
CA THR A 143 -9.87 4.06 -0.15
C THR A 143 -8.35 4.11 -0.08
N PHE A 144 -7.82 4.24 1.14
CA PHE A 144 -6.38 4.31 1.37
C PHE A 144 -6.01 3.43 2.56
N THR A 145 -5.12 2.49 2.33
CA THR A 145 -4.38 1.76 3.35
C THR A 145 -3.02 2.44 3.51
N THR A 146 -2.90 3.28 4.52
CA THR A 146 -1.64 4.01 4.78
C THR A 146 -0.69 3.17 5.60
N SER A 147 0.60 3.26 5.30
CA SER A 147 1.67 2.61 6.06
C SER A 147 2.73 3.63 6.45
N PRO A 148 2.42 4.52 7.43
CA PRO A 148 3.39 5.51 7.89
C PRO A 148 4.66 4.82 8.37
N LYS A 149 5.81 5.40 8.01
CA LYS A 149 7.11 4.82 8.35
C LYS A 149 7.59 5.39 9.69
N LEU A 150 7.86 4.48 10.63
CA LEU A 150 8.39 4.80 11.94
C LEU A 150 9.91 5.00 11.87
N ARG A 151 10.53 5.45 12.95
CA ARG A 151 12.00 5.67 13.01
C ARG A 151 12.81 4.41 12.68
N SER A 152 12.25 3.24 12.98
CA SER A 152 12.86 1.95 12.65
C SER A 152 13.08 1.73 11.15
N ASN A 153 12.42 2.49 10.28
CA ASN A 153 12.63 2.40 8.84
C ASN A 153 13.96 2.98 8.34
N GLY A 154 14.62 3.81 9.16
CA GLY A 154 15.95 4.37 8.88
C GLY A 154 15.99 5.62 7.99
N ASP A 155 14.88 6.05 7.42
CA ASP A 155 14.81 7.34 6.73
C ASP A 155 14.66 8.50 7.74
N PRO A 156 15.13 9.72 7.41
CA PRO A 156 14.98 10.91 8.25
C PRO A 156 13.50 11.21 8.55
N GLU A 157 13.22 11.65 9.78
CA GLU A 157 11.85 11.92 10.25
C GLU A 157 11.13 12.98 9.41
N ASP A 158 11.84 13.99 8.96
CA ASP A 158 11.30 15.04 8.08
C ASP A 158 10.84 14.51 6.71
N LYS A 159 11.31 13.34 6.29
CA LYS A 159 10.83 12.65 5.08
C LYS A 159 9.65 11.73 5.35
N THR A 160 9.62 11.07 6.50
CA THR A 160 8.62 10.01 6.81
C THR A 160 7.37 10.53 7.50
N TYR A 161 7.51 11.58 8.31
CA TYR A 161 6.45 12.11 9.14
C TYR A 161 5.91 13.42 8.58
N LYS A 162 4.72 13.37 7.97
CA LYS A 162 4.05 14.49 7.32
C LYS A 162 2.69 14.74 7.98
N PRO A 163 2.66 15.58 9.02
CA PRO A 163 1.49 15.81 9.86
C PRO A 163 0.21 16.15 9.09
N GLU A 164 0.32 17.04 8.14
CA GLU A 164 -0.80 17.50 7.32
C GLU A 164 -1.38 16.39 6.43
N VAL A 165 -0.51 15.50 5.92
CA VAL A 165 -0.92 14.36 5.11
C VAL A 165 -1.59 13.30 5.98
N LEU A 166 -1.00 12.99 7.14
CA LEU A 166 -1.54 12.03 8.09
C LEU A 166 -2.90 12.50 8.64
N LYS A 167 -3.05 13.79 8.91
CA LYS A 167 -4.32 14.39 9.30
C LYS A 167 -5.37 14.22 8.22
N TRP A 168 -5.02 14.53 6.97
CA TRP A 168 -5.93 14.32 5.84
C TRP A 168 -6.41 12.86 5.76
N HIS A 169 -5.49 11.90 5.88
CA HIS A 169 -5.84 10.49 5.87
C HIS A 169 -6.77 10.10 7.02
N SER A 170 -6.51 10.59 8.23
CA SER A 170 -7.36 10.34 9.40
C SER A 170 -8.78 10.88 9.20
N GLU A 171 -8.90 12.12 8.72
CA GLU A 171 -10.19 12.80 8.49
C GLU A 171 -10.98 12.14 7.33
N ASN A 172 -10.28 11.49 6.38
CA ASN A 172 -10.89 10.82 5.23
C ASN A 172 -11.08 9.30 5.41
N GLY A 173 -10.96 8.79 6.64
CA GLY A 173 -11.28 7.41 6.99
C GLY A 173 -10.32 6.38 6.45
N SER A 174 -9.06 6.74 6.18
CA SER A 174 -8.02 5.80 5.77
C SER A 174 -7.71 4.76 6.86
N GLY A 175 -7.29 3.57 6.45
CA GLY A 175 -6.69 2.57 7.33
C GLY A 175 -5.23 2.90 7.60
N PHE A 176 -4.74 2.69 8.82
CA PHE A 176 -3.34 2.93 9.23
C PHE A 176 -2.69 1.60 9.62
N LYS A 177 -1.81 1.10 8.78
CA LYS A 177 -1.07 -0.14 9.00
C LYS A 177 0.36 0.18 9.44
N PHE A 178 0.69 -0.14 10.68
CA PHE A 178 2.02 0.04 11.24
C PHE A 178 2.78 -1.27 11.25
N VAL A 179 4.00 -1.26 10.71
CA VAL A 179 4.94 -2.39 10.76
C VAL A 179 5.67 -2.33 12.09
N ILE A 180 5.51 -3.35 12.93
CA ILE A 180 6.08 -3.44 14.27
C ILE A 180 7.35 -4.29 14.24
N ASN A 181 8.48 -3.68 14.50
CA ASN A 181 9.78 -4.34 14.57
C ASN A 181 10.30 -4.45 16.01
N SER A 182 9.88 -3.53 16.89
CA SER A 182 10.32 -3.46 18.29
C SER A 182 9.35 -2.71 19.19
N ASP A 183 9.55 -2.78 20.51
CA ASP A 183 8.77 -2.01 21.49
C ASP A 183 8.89 -0.50 21.30
N LYS A 184 10.02 -0.01 20.74
CA LYS A 184 10.21 1.41 20.42
C LYS A 184 9.24 1.91 19.36
N ASP A 185 8.81 1.04 18.46
CA ASP A 185 7.80 1.39 17.46
C ASP A 185 6.45 1.62 18.13
N LEU A 186 6.12 0.85 19.16
CA LEU A 186 4.89 1.02 19.94
C LEU A 186 4.89 2.33 20.72
N GLU A 187 6.01 2.70 21.34
CA GLU A 187 6.18 3.99 22.02
C GLU A 187 5.98 5.15 21.04
N GLU A 188 6.59 5.05 19.86
CA GLU A 188 6.44 6.07 18.81
C GLU A 188 4.99 6.19 18.33
N ILE A 189 4.31 5.07 18.06
CA ILE A 189 2.91 5.04 17.65
C ILE A 189 2.03 5.66 18.73
N TRP A 190 2.24 5.28 19.98
CA TRP A 190 1.48 5.80 21.11
C TRP A 190 1.56 7.31 21.17
N HIS A 191 2.77 7.87 21.16
CA HIS A 191 2.98 9.30 21.35
C HIS A 191 2.62 10.14 20.12
N LYS A 192 2.87 9.65 18.90
CA LYS A 192 2.67 10.43 17.68
C LYS A 192 1.30 10.26 17.04
N TYR A 193 0.64 9.09 17.23
CA TYR A 193 -0.55 8.76 16.46
C TYR A 193 -1.79 8.48 17.32
N ILE A 194 -1.62 8.10 18.58
CA ILE A 194 -2.74 7.72 19.44
C ILE A 194 -2.99 8.75 20.54
N GLN A 195 -1.95 9.24 21.23
CA GLN A 195 -2.06 10.06 22.42
C GLN A 195 -2.10 11.57 22.12
N ASP A 196 -1.68 12.02 20.97
CA ASP A 196 -1.65 13.44 20.62
C ASP A 196 -3.02 13.91 20.07
N PRO A 197 -3.90 14.49 20.91
CA PRO A 197 -5.23 14.91 20.50
C PRO A 197 -5.22 16.15 19.58
N ASN A 198 -4.10 16.86 19.49
CA ASN A 198 -4.00 18.09 18.70
C ASN A 198 -3.59 17.79 17.26
N PHE A 199 -3.20 16.55 16.98
CA PHE A 199 -2.43 16.29 15.78
C PHE A 199 -3.11 15.36 14.79
N ILE A 200 -3.35 14.11 15.17
CA ILE A 200 -3.89 13.09 14.28
C ILE A 200 -4.86 12.23 15.08
N ASN A 201 -6.14 12.50 14.99
CA ASN A 201 -7.14 11.74 15.72
C ASN A 201 -7.51 10.47 14.94
N ILE A 202 -6.60 9.48 14.90
CA ILE A 202 -6.86 8.20 14.25
C ILE A 202 -7.76 7.37 15.17
N LYS A 203 -8.91 6.94 14.66
CA LYS A 203 -9.78 6.00 15.36
C LYS A 203 -9.08 4.65 15.48
N ARG A 204 -9.16 4.02 16.66
CA ARG A 204 -8.47 2.75 16.95
C ARG A 204 -8.90 1.60 16.05
N ASP A 205 -10.15 1.58 15.64
CA ASP A 205 -10.71 0.63 14.68
C ASP A 205 -10.17 0.80 13.25
N ARG A 206 -9.44 1.91 13.00
CA ARG A 206 -8.74 2.20 11.74
C ARG A 206 -7.22 1.98 11.82
N ILE A 207 -6.72 1.37 12.89
CA ILE A 207 -5.29 1.07 13.09
C ILE A 207 -5.08 -0.44 13.03
N TRP A 208 -4.06 -0.87 12.29
CA TRP A 208 -3.60 -2.26 12.19
C TRP A 208 -2.13 -2.36 12.58
N PHE A 209 -1.81 -3.29 13.46
CA PHE A 209 -0.43 -3.67 13.78
C PHE A 209 -0.07 -4.93 13.01
N MET A 210 1.07 -4.89 12.32
CA MET A 210 1.59 -5.96 11.49
C MET A 210 3.03 -6.29 11.89
N PRO A 211 3.40 -7.57 12.09
CA PRO A 211 4.77 -7.94 12.42
C PRO A 211 5.72 -7.64 11.24
N CYS A 212 6.90 -7.09 11.56
CA CYS A 212 8.00 -6.95 10.61
C CYS A 212 8.64 -8.31 10.36
N CYS A 213 8.33 -8.94 9.25
CA CYS A 213 8.84 -10.29 8.90
C CYS A 213 8.90 -10.44 7.38
N GLY A 214 9.83 -11.28 6.89
CA GLY A 214 10.05 -11.59 5.48
C GLY A 214 9.80 -13.06 5.13
N SER A 215 9.46 -13.91 6.10
CA SER A 215 9.18 -15.33 5.90
C SER A 215 8.03 -15.82 6.78
N ARG A 216 7.51 -17.03 6.48
CA ARG A 216 6.49 -17.68 7.30
C ARG A 216 7.01 -17.98 8.69
N GLU A 217 8.24 -18.42 8.80
CA GLU A 217 8.90 -18.77 10.06
C GLU A 217 9.00 -17.55 10.98
N GLU A 218 9.51 -16.43 10.46
CA GLU A 218 9.56 -15.16 11.20
C GLU A 218 8.17 -14.64 11.55
N HIS A 219 7.18 -14.85 10.68
CA HIS A 219 5.81 -14.45 10.97
C HIS A 219 5.25 -15.23 12.17
N ILE A 220 5.43 -16.57 12.19
CA ILE A 220 4.97 -17.41 13.30
C ILE A 220 5.65 -17.01 14.61
N GLU A 221 6.94 -16.67 14.57
CA GLU A 221 7.69 -16.25 15.74
C GLU A 221 7.22 -14.90 16.31
N LYS A 222 7.03 -13.90 15.45
CA LYS A 222 6.77 -12.49 15.86
C LYS A 222 5.29 -12.16 16.05
N ALA A 223 4.40 -12.82 15.33
CA ALA A 223 2.96 -12.52 15.33
C ALA A 223 2.31 -12.58 16.71
N PRO A 224 2.62 -13.55 17.60
CA PRO A 224 2.00 -13.60 18.93
C PRO A 224 2.22 -12.34 19.76
N ALA A 225 3.46 -11.81 19.79
CA ALA A 225 3.76 -10.59 20.53
C ALA A 225 3.01 -9.37 19.95
N VAL A 226 3.01 -9.21 18.63
CA VAL A 226 2.31 -8.10 17.97
C VAL A 226 0.80 -8.19 18.18
N ALA A 227 0.22 -9.39 18.21
CA ALA A 227 -1.19 -9.59 18.50
C ALA A 227 -1.54 -9.18 19.94
N GLU A 228 -0.67 -9.47 20.94
CA GLU A 228 -0.88 -9.01 22.32
C GLU A 228 -0.78 -7.48 22.41
N TYR A 229 0.12 -6.83 21.66
CA TYR A 229 0.17 -5.37 21.60
C TYR A 229 -1.11 -4.79 20.98
N ALA A 230 -1.62 -5.38 19.92
CA ALA A 230 -2.86 -4.93 19.28
C ALA A 230 -4.05 -5.04 20.26
N LYS A 231 -4.16 -6.15 21.01
CA LYS A 231 -5.16 -6.33 22.06
C LYS A 231 -5.04 -5.27 23.16
N ALA A 232 -3.82 -5.05 23.66
CA ALA A 232 -3.56 -4.11 24.74
C ALA A 232 -3.97 -2.67 24.37
N LEU A 233 -3.80 -2.26 23.11
CA LEU A 233 -4.16 -0.93 22.63
C LEU A 233 -5.55 -0.84 21.99
N CYS A 234 -6.32 -1.96 21.94
CA CYS A 234 -7.62 -2.04 21.27
C CYS A 234 -7.56 -1.60 19.81
N VAL A 235 -6.56 -2.08 19.07
CA VAL A 235 -6.39 -1.89 17.63
C VAL A 235 -6.45 -3.24 16.91
N ASN A 236 -6.54 -3.23 15.57
CA ASN A 236 -6.59 -4.46 14.81
C ASN A 236 -5.20 -5.09 14.65
N PHE A 237 -5.15 -6.41 14.56
CA PHE A 237 -3.98 -7.14 14.13
C PHE A 237 -4.07 -7.46 12.64
N SER A 238 -2.99 -7.29 11.90
CA SER A 238 -2.85 -7.72 10.51
C SER A 238 -1.75 -8.76 10.40
N PRO A 239 -2.06 -10.01 10.05
CA PRO A 239 -1.00 -10.93 9.61
C PRO A 239 -0.46 -10.48 8.24
N ARG A 240 0.60 -11.15 7.78
CA ARG A 240 1.04 -11.16 6.38
C ARG A 240 0.55 -12.47 5.76
N LEU A 241 -0.70 -12.48 5.31
CA LEU A 241 -1.40 -13.69 4.84
C LEU A 241 -0.67 -14.35 3.67
N GLN A 242 -0.09 -13.57 2.77
CA GLN A 242 0.71 -14.08 1.65
C GLN A 242 1.91 -14.93 2.13
N LEU A 243 2.56 -14.55 3.24
CA LEU A 243 3.63 -15.36 3.82
C LEU A 243 3.11 -16.67 4.41
N LEU A 244 1.94 -16.63 5.05
CA LEU A 244 1.34 -17.82 5.65
C LEU A 244 0.91 -18.85 4.60
N ILE A 245 0.36 -18.40 3.46
CA ILE A 245 -0.15 -19.29 2.40
C ILE A 245 0.99 -19.75 1.50
N TRP A 246 1.79 -18.80 0.96
CA TRP A 246 2.74 -19.05 -0.11
C TRP A 246 4.21 -18.87 0.27
N ASN A 247 4.48 -18.47 1.54
CA ASN A 247 5.80 -18.11 2.04
C ASN A 247 6.44 -17.01 1.17
N ARG A 248 7.62 -17.27 0.61
CA ARG A 248 8.39 -16.33 -0.21
C ARG A 248 8.07 -16.40 -1.71
N ALA A 249 7.03 -17.14 -2.11
CA ALA A 249 6.64 -17.20 -3.51
C ALA A 249 6.20 -15.81 -4.01
N LEU A 250 6.62 -15.46 -5.22
CA LEU A 250 6.28 -14.21 -5.88
C LEU A 250 5.16 -14.41 -6.89
N ARG A 251 4.31 -13.40 -7.07
CA ARG A 251 3.24 -13.37 -8.10
C ARG A 251 2.23 -14.52 -7.98
N VAL A 252 1.88 -14.89 -6.77
CA VAL A 252 0.92 -15.96 -6.44
C VAL A 252 -0.43 -15.42 -6.08
#